data_a67480f90c8b4c245ec03b872f1cb4ce
#
_entry.id   a67480f90c8b4c245ec03b872f1cb4ce
#
_cell.length_a   1.000
_cell.length_b   1.000
_cell.length_c   1.000
_cell.angle_alpha   90.00
_cell.angle_beta   90.00
_cell.angle_gamma   90.00
#
_symmetry.space_group_name_H-M   'P 1'
#
loop_
_entity.id
_entity.type
_entity.pdbx_description
1 polymer ?
#
loop_
_entity_poly.entity_id
_entity_poly.type
_entity_poly.pdbx_seq_one_letter_code
_entity_poly.pdbx_strand_id
1 'polypeptide(L)'
;MGSPSDPVPQYGARPPAATPSRQPRDLEAVLGECEGLEFIIDGVERPIQRPKNPERQRQFYSGKKKRHSIKNNLIIERRTRKIKGLSTTCEGKKHDKKLADEQALRFPKGSKLWKDTGFQGYEPAGVTTLQAKKKPKGGKLSPEEKEANRRVSK
;
A
#
# COMPACT_ATOMS: atom_id res chain seq x y z
N MET A 1 0.58 -16.15 -39.50
CA MET A 1 0.39 -15.67 -39.03
C MET A 1 -0.06 -15.82 -37.96
N GLY A 2 0.15 -15.93 -37.49
CA GLY A 2 0.05 -16.07 -36.55
C GLY A 2 -0.92 -15.67 -35.84
N SER A 3 -1.35 -15.98 -35.47
CA SER A 3 -2.12 -15.60 -34.85
C SER A 3 -1.96 -15.28 -33.72
N PRO A 4 -1.69 -14.66 -33.70
CA PRO A 4 -1.38 -14.20 -32.74
C PRO A 4 -2.13 -14.07 -31.73
N SER A 5 -2.62 -13.90 -31.91
CA SER A 5 -3.38 -13.76 -31.19
C SER A 5 -3.86 -14.52 -30.29
N ASP A 6 -3.15 -15.20 -30.01
CA ASP A 6 -3.47 -15.84 -29.10
C ASP A 6 -3.80 -15.23 -28.04
N PRO A 7 -4.73 -15.31 -27.72
CA PRO A 7 -5.28 -14.72 -26.78
C PRO A 7 -4.61 -14.99 -25.63
N VAL A 8 -4.13 -14.10 -25.25
CA VAL A 8 -3.76 -14.09 -24.06
C VAL A 8 -4.70 -14.72 -23.26
N PRO A 9 -4.28 -15.53 -22.58
CA PRO A 9 -5.01 -16.19 -21.77
C PRO A 9 -5.91 -15.42 -21.04
N GLN A 10 -6.91 -15.81 -21.02
CA GLN A 10 -7.93 -15.16 -20.43
C GLN A 10 -7.85 -15.13 -18.99
N TYR A 11 -6.69 -15.37 -18.46
CA TYR A 11 -6.57 -15.31 -17.08
C TYR A 11 -7.08 -14.09 -16.53
N GLY A 12 -7.02 -13.11 -17.27
CA GLY A 12 -7.39 -11.90 -16.71
C GLY A 12 -8.79 -11.55 -16.87
N ALA A 13 -9.46 -12.33 -17.54
CA ALA A 13 -10.80 -11.99 -17.87
C ALA A 13 -11.69 -12.04 -16.67
N ARG A 14 -11.46 -11.19 -15.72
CA ARG A 14 -12.33 -11.11 -14.59
C ARG A 14 -13.36 -10.10 -14.81
N PRO A 15 -14.51 -10.23 -14.20
CA PRO A 15 -15.52 -9.20 -14.24
C PRO A 15 -14.95 -7.90 -13.71
N PRO A 16 -15.09 -6.83 -14.43
CA PRO A 16 -14.56 -5.55 -13.99
C PRO A 16 -15.10 -5.11 -12.63
N ALA A 17 -16.30 -5.45 -12.34
CA ALA A 17 -16.90 -5.08 -11.09
C ALA A 17 -16.21 -5.67 -9.88
N ALA A 18 -15.44 -6.71 -10.07
CA ALA A 18 -14.72 -7.32 -8.95
C ALA A 18 -13.39 -6.64 -8.68
N THR A 19 -12.99 -5.72 -9.51
CA THR A 19 -11.69 -5.08 -9.38
C THR A 19 -11.83 -3.77 -8.60
N PRO A 20 -11.10 -3.61 -7.50
CA PRO A 20 -11.11 -2.34 -6.78
C PRO A 20 -10.63 -1.21 -7.68
N SER A 21 -11.23 -0.05 -7.54
CA SER A 21 -10.80 1.11 -8.30
C SER A 21 -9.39 1.50 -7.92
N ARG A 22 -8.57 1.83 -8.91
CA ARG A 22 -7.22 2.32 -8.72
C ARG A 22 -7.10 3.80 -9.06
N GLN A 23 -8.19 4.42 -9.46
CA GLN A 23 -8.18 5.83 -9.78
C GLN A 23 -8.32 6.65 -8.50
N PRO A 24 -7.43 7.61 -8.23
CA PRO A 24 -7.50 8.39 -6.99
C PRO A 24 -8.85 9.07 -6.76
N ARG A 25 -9.47 9.58 -7.82
CA ARG A 25 -10.78 10.22 -7.72
C ARG A 25 -11.89 9.27 -7.31
N ASP A 26 -11.83 8.04 -7.85
CA ASP A 26 -12.84 7.03 -7.53
C ASP A 26 -12.62 6.50 -6.12
N LEU A 27 -11.37 6.40 -5.71
CA LEU A 27 -11.03 5.97 -4.36
C LEU A 27 -11.58 6.94 -3.32
N GLU A 28 -11.46 8.25 -3.54
CA GLU A 28 -12.01 9.24 -2.60
C GLU A 28 -13.52 9.04 -2.40
N ALA A 29 -14.26 8.81 -3.47
CA ALA A 29 -15.69 8.55 -3.38
C ALA A 29 -16.00 7.26 -2.62
N VAL A 30 -15.25 6.20 -2.90
CA VAL A 30 -15.41 4.92 -2.21
C VAL A 30 -15.12 5.06 -0.72
N LEU A 31 -14.07 5.78 -0.37
CA LEU A 31 -13.71 6.01 1.03
C LEU A 31 -14.73 6.90 1.75
N GLY A 32 -15.34 7.83 1.02
CA GLY A 32 -16.36 8.72 1.58
C GLY A 32 -17.63 7.99 2.00
N GLU A 33 -17.89 6.81 1.44
CA GLU A 33 -19.02 5.98 1.83
C GLU A 33 -18.75 5.17 3.09
N CYS A 34 -17.51 5.10 3.54
CA CYS A 34 -17.16 4.32 4.72
C CYS A 34 -17.55 5.06 5.99
N GLU A 35 -18.28 4.39 6.84
CA GLU A 35 -18.69 4.93 8.10
C GLU A 35 -17.49 5.11 9.03
N GLY A 36 -17.38 6.27 9.66
CA GLY A 36 -16.29 6.56 10.60
C GLY A 36 -15.01 7.08 9.96
N LEU A 37 -14.84 6.94 8.66
CA LEU A 37 -13.67 7.44 7.92
C LEU A 37 -12.34 7.06 8.56
N GLU A 38 -12.23 5.81 8.98
CA GLU A 38 -11.00 5.27 9.55
C GLU A 38 -10.37 4.24 8.62
N PHE A 39 -9.10 4.46 8.26
CA PHE A 39 -8.42 3.65 7.27
C PHE A 39 -7.03 3.21 7.75
N ILE A 40 -6.54 2.14 7.15
CA ILE A 40 -5.18 1.65 7.34
C ILE A 40 -4.52 1.62 5.98
N ILE A 41 -3.30 2.14 5.88
CA ILE A 41 -2.48 1.97 4.68
C ILE A 41 -1.40 0.95 5.00
N ASP A 42 -1.23 -0.02 4.11
CA ASP A 42 -0.25 -1.09 4.30
C ASP A 42 0.38 -1.46 2.96
N GLY A 43 1.64 -1.83 2.99
CA GLY A 43 2.37 -2.27 1.81
C GLY A 43 2.43 -3.79 1.75
N VAL A 44 2.02 -4.35 0.62
CA VAL A 44 2.10 -5.79 0.38
C VAL A 44 3.12 -6.07 -0.69
N GLU A 45 4.13 -6.85 -0.35
CA GLU A 45 5.18 -7.25 -1.27
C GLU A 45 5.03 -8.73 -1.60
N ARG A 46 5.03 -9.05 -2.88
CA ARG A 46 4.83 -10.42 -3.35
C ARG A 46 6.02 -10.87 -4.18
N PRO A 47 6.52 -12.10 -3.99
CA PRO A 47 7.61 -12.60 -4.80
C PRO A 47 7.17 -12.82 -6.24
N ILE A 48 8.10 -12.63 -7.16
CA ILE A 48 7.93 -12.96 -8.56
C ILE A 48 9.06 -13.84 -9.02
N GLN A 49 8.85 -14.49 -10.15
CA GLN A 49 9.89 -15.28 -10.77
C GLN A 49 11.02 -14.35 -11.21
N ARG A 50 12.25 -14.79 -11.07
CA ARG A 50 13.41 -14.00 -11.46
C ARG A 50 13.32 -13.60 -12.94
N PRO A 51 13.35 -12.32 -13.28
CA PRO A 51 13.33 -11.91 -14.68
C PRO A 51 14.57 -12.39 -15.43
N LYS A 52 14.41 -12.66 -16.71
CA LYS A 52 15.54 -13.06 -17.54
C LYS A 52 16.47 -11.90 -17.89
N ASN A 53 15.89 -10.73 -18.07
CA ASN A 53 16.64 -9.53 -18.43
C ASN A 53 17.40 -8.99 -17.22
N PRO A 54 18.73 -8.77 -17.32
CA PRO A 54 19.53 -8.28 -16.19
C PRO A 54 19.09 -6.94 -15.62
N GLU A 55 18.59 -6.03 -16.47
CA GLU A 55 18.10 -4.73 -15.98
C GLU A 55 16.86 -4.93 -15.12
N ARG A 56 15.95 -5.78 -15.58
CA ARG A 56 14.75 -6.09 -14.82
C ARG A 56 15.07 -6.84 -13.53
N GLN A 57 16.09 -7.67 -13.54
CA GLN A 57 16.56 -8.32 -12.32
C GLN A 57 16.96 -7.26 -11.29
N ARG A 58 17.73 -6.27 -11.69
CA ARG A 58 18.13 -5.17 -10.79
C ARG A 58 16.95 -4.34 -10.34
N GLN A 59 16.04 -4.06 -11.25
CA GLN A 59 14.85 -3.25 -10.97
C GLN A 59 13.96 -3.90 -9.92
N PHE A 60 13.72 -5.19 -10.04
CA PHE A 60 12.76 -5.90 -9.19
C PHE A 60 13.37 -6.61 -7.99
N TYR A 61 14.67 -6.53 -7.79
CA TYR A 61 15.29 -7.18 -6.66
C TYR A 61 15.08 -6.39 -5.37
N SER A 62 14.47 -7.02 -4.37
CA SER A 62 14.28 -6.44 -3.06
C SER A 62 15.41 -6.86 -2.12
N GLY A 63 16.27 -5.93 -1.75
CA GLY A 63 17.35 -6.21 -0.80
C GLY A 63 16.82 -6.58 0.59
N LYS A 64 15.67 -6.06 0.97
CA LYS A 64 15.03 -6.37 2.24
C LYS A 64 14.54 -7.82 2.27
N LYS A 65 13.91 -8.28 1.20
CA LYS A 65 13.35 -9.63 1.10
C LYS A 65 14.32 -10.63 0.49
N LYS A 66 15.45 -10.16 -0.04
CA LYS A 66 16.46 -11.02 -0.69
C LYS A 66 15.89 -11.82 -1.86
N ARG A 67 14.98 -11.24 -2.60
CA ARG A 67 14.33 -11.89 -3.76
C ARG A 67 13.75 -10.84 -4.70
N HIS A 68 13.37 -11.28 -5.89
CA HIS A 68 12.65 -10.42 -6.84
C HIS A 68 11.19 -10.35 -6.41
N SER A 69 10.64 -9.15 -6.37
CA SER A 69 9.28 -8.93 -5.88
C SER A 69 8.62 -7.72 -6.51
N ILE A 70 7.31 -7.68 -6.37
CA ILE A 70 6.47 -6.55 -6.72
C ILE A 70 5.69 -6.10 -5.49
N LYS A 71 5.25 -4.87 -5.51
CA LYS A 71 4.61 -4.25 -4.36
C LYS A 71 3.37 -3.46 -4.75
N ASN A 72 2.40 -3.48 -3.86
CA ASN A 72 1.24 -2.60 -3.90
C ASN A 72 0.99 -2.03 -2.52
N ASN A 73 0.43 -0.84 -2.45
CA ASN A 73 -0.13 -0.32 -1.21
C ASN A 73 -1.63 -0.62 -1.18
N LEU A 74 -2.14 -0.98 -0.03
CA LEU A 74 -3.54 -1.25 0.20
C LEU A 74 -4.12 -0.19 1.11
N ILE A 75 -5.35 0.24 0.81
CA ILE A 75 -6.15 1.05 1.72
C ILE A 75 -7.25 0.16 2.26
N ILE A 76 -7.26 -0.02 3.56
CA ILE A 76 -8.17 -0.93 4.24
C ILE A 76 -9.08 -0.12 5.14
N GLU A 77 -10.38 -0.38 5.07
CA GLU A 77 -11.31 0.19 6.03
C GLU A 77 -11.08 -0.47 7.40
N ARG A 78 -10.77 0.33 8.40
CA ARG A 78 -10.37 -0.20 9.70
C ARG A 78 -11.47 -0.99 10.39
N ARG A 79 -12.70 -0.53 10.28
CA ARG A 79 -13.84 -1.15 10.94
C ARG A 79 -14.18 -2.53 10.37
N THR A 80 -14.28 -2.64 9.06
CA THR A 80 -14.71 -3.88 8.40
C THR A 80 -13.56 -4.76 7.95
N ARG A 81 -12.34 -4.22 7.97
CA ARG A 81 -11.13 -4.88 7.46
C ARG A 81 -11.18 -5.19 5.96
N LYS A 82 -12.08 -4.54 5.24
CA LYS A 82 -12.18 -4.71 3.80
C LYS A 82 -11.20 -3.80 3.07
N ILE A 83 -10.62 -4.32 2.01
CA ILE A 83 -9.74 -3.56 1.13
C ILE A 83 -10.61 -2.64 0.28
N LYS A 84 -10.36 -1.34 0.37
CA LYS A 84 -11.11 -0.33 -0.39
C LYS A 84 -10.30 0.24 -1.55
N GLY A 85 -9.00 0.19 -1.46
CA GLY A 85 -8.14 0.72 -2.50
C GLY A 85 -6.89 -0.12 -2.70
N LEU A 86 -6.36 -0.05 -3.92
CA LEU A 86 -5.16 -0.78 -4.28
C LEU A 86 -4.32 0.12 -5.19
N SER A 87 -3.05 0.25 -4.88
CA SER A 87 -2.14 1.03 -5.71
C SER A 87 -1.84 0.35 -7.04
N THR A 88 -1.21 1.09 -7.94
CA THR A 88 -0.53 0.47 -9.06
C THR A 88 0.59 -0.42 -8.56
N THR A 89 0.91 -1.44 -9.32
CA THR A 89 1.99 -2.36 -8.96
C THR A 89 3.34 -1.75 -9.31
N CYS A 90 4.29 -1.86 -8.43
CA CYS A 90 5.64 -1.38 -8.67
C CYS A 90 6.68 -2.40 -8.22
N GLU A 91 7.95 -2.09 -8.44
CA GLU A 91 9.04 -2.93 -7.98
C GLU A 91 9.08 -3.00 -6.45
N GLY A 92 9.36 -4.19 -5.92
CA GLY A 92 9.33 -4.44 -4.48
C GLY A 92 10.35 -3.66 -3.67
N LYS A 93 11.41 -3.18 -4.29
CA LYS A 93 12.41 -2.35 -3.61
C LYS A 93 11.95 -0.91 -3.36
N LYS A 94 10.90 -0.46 -4.04
CA LYS A 94 10.42 0.90 -3.86
C LYS A 94 9.92 1.11 -2.43
N HIS A 95 10.29 2.23 -1.83
CA HIS A 95 9.87 2.55 -0.49
C HIS A 95 8.36 2.80 -0.42
N ASP A 96 7.70 2.32 0.64
CA ASP A 96 6.25 2.43 0.79
C ASP A 96 5.76 3.88 0.71
N LYS A 97 6.44 4.78 1.41
CA LYS A 97 6.11 6.20 1.39
C LYS A 97 6.22 6.78 -0.02
N LYS A 98 7.27 6.44 -0.74
CA LYS A 98 7.48 6.95 -2.10
C LYS A 98 6.35 6.53 -3.01
N LEU A 99 5.92 5.27 -2.92
CA LEU A 99 4.80 4.77 -3.70
C LEU A 99 3.51 5.53 -3.33
N ALA A 100 3.27 5.76 -2.04
CA ALA A 100 2.10 6.50 -1.60
C ALA A 100 2.11 7.96 -2.09
N ASP A 101 3.26 8.62 -2.04
CA ASP A 101 3.41 9.98 -2.55
C ASP A 101 3.15 10.05 -4.07
N GLU A 102 3.69 9.11 -4.82
CA GLU A 102 3.50 9.05 -6.27
C GLU A 102 2.05 8.81 -6.67
N GLN A 103 1.31 8.08 -5.84
CA GLN A 103 -0.09 7.81 -6.12
C GLN A 103 -0.99 9.01 -5.93
N ALA A 104 -0.59 9.99 -5.16
CA ALA A 104 -1.38 11.17 -4.83
C ALA A 104 -2.80 10.80 -4.38
N LEU A 105 -2.89 9.86 -3.45
CA LEU A 105 -4.17 9.40 -2.94
C LEU A 105 -4.93 10.54 -2.25
N ARG A 106 -6.23 10.55 -2.46
CA ARG A 106 -7.12 11.52 -1.83
C ARG A 106 -8.00 10.80 -0.83
N PHE A 107 -8.11 11.39 0.34
CA PHE A 107 -8.98 10.89 1.41
C PHE A 107 -10.06 11.92 1.70
N PRO A 108 -11.25 11.48 2.12
CA PRO A 108 -12.28 12.40 2.59
C PRO A 108 -11.76 13.25 3.73
N LYS A 109 -12.18 14.51 3.80
CA LYS A 109 -11.79 15.41 4.87
C LYS A 109 -12.22 14.84 6.21
N GLY A 110 -11.34 14.89 7.18
CA GLY A 110 -11.62 14.36 8.52
C GLY A 110 -11.29 12.88 8.68
N SER A 111 -10.72 12.24 7.66
CA SER A 111 -10.30 10.85 7.74
C SER A 111 -9.18 10.66 8.75
N LYS A 112 -9.13 9.48 9.35
CA LYS A 112 -8.01 9.01 10.17
C LYS A 112 -7.30 7.90 9.43
N LEU A 113 -5.98 7.96 9.39
CA LEU A 113 -5.17 6.98 8.67
C LEU A 113 -4.12 6.39 9.59
N TRP A 114 -4.24 5.09 9.84
CA TRP A 114 -3.23 4.34 10.55
C TRP A 114 -2.17 3.87 9.56
N LYS A 115 -0.91 4.11 9.88
CA LYS A 115 0.21 3.74 9.02
C LYS A 115 1.35 3.16 9.85
N ASP A 116 2.15 2.28 9.25
CA ASP A 116 3.32 1.74 9.91
C ASP A 116 4.56 2.63 9.67
N THR A 117 5.71 2.21 10.18
CA THR A 117 6.95 2.99 10.08
C THR A 117 7.47 3.14 8.64
N GLY A 118 7.03 2.28 7.72
CA GLY A 118 7.38 2.38 6.30
C GLY A 118 6.79 3.61 5.62
N PHE A 119 5.75 4.19 6.21
CA PHE A 119 5.08 5.39 5.71
C PHE A 119 5.44 6.66 6.49
N GLN A 120 6.53 6.64 7.24
CA GLN A 120 6.95 7.80 8.01
C GLN A 120 7.09 9.03 7.11
N GLY A 121 6.46 10.13 7.52
CA GLY A 121 6.46 11.37 6.74
C GLY A 121 5.36 11.46 5.69
N TYR A 122 4.56 10.41 5.49
CA TYR A 122 3.41 10.47 4.60
C TYR A 122 2.23 11.12 5.32
N GLU A 123 1.92 12.35 4.93
CA GLU A 123 0.89 13.16 5.58
C GLU A 123 -0.07 13.72 4.53
N PRO A 124 -1.05 12.94 4.09
CA PRO A 124 -2.01 13.43 3.09
C PRO A 124 -2.87 14.56 3.65
N ALA A 125 -3.28 15.49 2.77
CA ALA A 125 -4.03 16.66 3.17
C ALA A 125 -5.39 16.31 3.78
N GLY A 126 -5.76 17.00 4.86
CA GLY A 126 -7.06 16.81 5.50
C GLY A 126 -7.21 15.52 6.29
N VAL A 127 -6.11 14.81 6.54
CA VAL A 127 -6.13 13.51 7.20
C VAL A 127 -5.32 13.58 8.49
N THR A 128 -5.87 13.00 9.55
CA THR A 128 -5.13 12.82 10.80
C THR A 128 -4.42 11.46 10.71
N THR A 129 -3.10 11.46 10.76
CA THR A 129 -2.33 10.23 10.68
C THR A 129 -1.95 9.72 12.07
N LEU A 130 -1.98 8.39 12.23
CA LEU A 130 -1.60 7.72 13.47
C LEU A 130 -0.54 6.67 13.13
N GLN A 131 0.57 6.76 13.81
CA GLN A 131 1.71 5.90 13.53
C GLN A 131 2.43 5.53 14.82
N ALA A 132 2.87 4.28 14.88
CA ALA A 132 3.72 3.85 15.99
C ALA A 132 5.06 4.59 15.96
N LYS A 133 5.54 5.01 17.10
CA LYS A 133 6.81 5.70 17.22
C LYS A 133 7.95 4.72 16.99
N LYS A 134 8.85 5.09 16.10
CA LYS A 134 10.00 4.26 15.81
C LYS A 134 11.02 4.34 16.93
N LYS A 135 11.58 3.19 17.31
CA LYS A 135 12.67 3.15 18.27
C LYS A 135 13.86 3.96 17.77
N PRO A 136 14.42 4.86 18.59
CA PRO A 136 15.62 5.59 18.20
C PRO A 136 16.80 4.65 18.02
N LYS A 137 17.71 5.01 17.13
CA LYS A 137 18.92 4.23 16.91
C LYS A 137 19.77 4.26 18.17
N GLY A 138 20.04 3.09 18.73
CA GLY A 138 20.83 2.99 19.98
C GLY A 138 20.07 3.29 21.26
N GLY A 139 18.77 3.59 21.16
CA GLY A 139 17.94 3.90 22.33
C GLY A 139 16.82 2.89 22.56
N LYS A 140 16.01 3.18 23.54
CA LYS A 140 14.82 2.40 23.85
C LYS A 140 13.60 3.31 23.91
N LEU A 141 12.45 2.77 23.59
CA LEU A 141 11.19 3.50 23.77
C LEU A 141 10.88 3.58 25.27
N SER A 142 10.32 4.70 25.72
CA SER A 142 9.82 4.85 27.08
C SER A 142 8.61 3.95 27.29
N PRO A 143 8.24 3.64 28.55
CA PRO A 143 7.02 2.88 28.82
C PRO A 143 5.76 3.53 28.22
N GLU A 144 5.69 4.86 28.26
CA GLU A 144 4.58 5.62 27.69
C GLU A 144 4.52 5.48 26.18
N GLU A 145 5.66 5.54 25.51
CA GLU A 145 5.77 5.36 24.06
C GLU A 145 5.39 3.94 23.65
N LYS A 146 5.78 2.95 24.44
CA LYS A 146 5.38 1.55 24.20
C LYS A 146 3.88 1.38 24.32
N GLU A 147 3.27 1.99 25.33
CA GLU A 147 1.82 1.93 25.51
C GLU A 147 1.08 2.63 24.38
N ALA A 148 1.56 3.81 23.97
CA ALA A 148 1.00 4.52 22.84
C ALA A 148 1.09 3.68 21.56
N ASN A 149 2.22 3.00 21.34
CA ASN A 149 2.39 2.11 20.19
C ASN A 149 1.42 0.94 20.22
N ARG A 150 1.16 0.37 21.39
CA ARG A 150 0.16 -0.70 21.52
C ARG A 150 -1.22 -0.23 21.10
N ARG A 151 -1.60 0.99 21.50
CA ARG A 151 -2.91 1.56 21.11
C ARG A 151 -3.03 1.75 19.62
N VAL A 152 -1.96 2.18 18.97
CA VAL A 152 -1.95 2.37 17.51
C VAL A 152 -2.03 1.02 16.80
N SER A 153 -1.44 -0.02 17.34
CA SER A 153 -1.38 -1.34 16.71
C SER A 153 -2.66 -2.17 16.86
N LYS A 154 -3.54 -1.77 17.76
CA LYS A 154 -4.81 -2.45 17.92
C LYS A 154 -5.84 -1.96 16.91
#